data_4f64e55055fb801da8569f3f5ef1e16a
#
_entry.id   4f64e55055fb801da8569f3f5ef1e16a
#
_cell.length_a   1.000
_cell.length_b   1.000
_cell.length_c   1.000
_cell.angle_alpha   90.00
_cell.angle_beta   90.00
_cell.angle_gamma   90.00
#
_symmetry.space_group_name_H-M   'P 1'
#
loop_
_entity.id
_entity.type
_entity.pdbx_description
1 polymer ?
#
loop_
_entity_poly.entity_id
_entity_poly.type
_entity_poly.pdbx_seq_one_letter_code
_entity_poly.pdbx_strand_id
1 'polypeptide(L)'
;VRYSTREFYHNAIDHHIIPKLGSVKLEKLTMLQIQQFYNELLKSGRVQKKNQPELKEHGLSPRMVQCVHVVLNKALEHAVEEKLILANLAKKCKIPKNTRKEMNILPEALIGPYLSAAKEHGILAPMYLELTTGLRRGELLALRWEDLDVQNRTLSINKSVARQNGKLVISTPKTPNSIRTVLLPTDTVKLLVEEHEKHPANPYLFPSPRTGETWDPDLSLIHISEPTR
;
A
#
# COMPACT_ATOMS: atom_id res chain seq x y z
N VAL A 1 -14.09 -4.37 -10.28
CA VAL A 1 -13.40 -3.90 -9.05
C VAL A 1 -12.07 -4.62 -8.96
N ARG A 2 -10.96 -3.86 -8.74
CA ARG A 2 -9.62 -4.47 -8.62
C ARG A 2 -9.52 -5.33 -7.35
N TYR A 3 -8.61 -6.32 -7.40
CA TYR A 3 -8.39 -7.27 -6.31
C TYR A 3 -8.21 -6.59 -4.94
N SER A 4 -7.31 -5.62 -4.83
CA SER A 4 -7.04 -4.90 -3.56
C SER A 4 -8.27 -4.17 -2.99
N THR A 5 -9.14 -3.63 -3.84
CA THR A 5 -10.38 -2.99 -3.41
C THR A 5 -11.41 -4.02 -2.96
N ARG A 6 -11.48 -5.16 -3.65
CA ARG A 6 -12.36 -6.27 -3.28
C ARG A 6 -11.93 -6.85 -1.92
N GLU A 7 -10.65 -7.13 -1.75
CA GLU A 7 -10.09 -7.60 -0.47
C GLU A 7 -10.37 -6.63 0.66
N PHE A 8 -10.17 -5.33 0.42
CA PHE A 8 -10.51 -4.30 1.39
C PHE A 8 -11.99 -4.32 1.78
N TYR A 9 -12.91 -4.49 0.81
CA TYR A 9 -14.34 -4.58 1.09
C TYR A 9 -14.68 -5.83 1.90
N HIS A 10 -14.13 -6.99 1.54
CA HIS A 10 -14.29 -8.23 2.31
C HIS A 10 -13.79 -8.06 3.75
N ASN A 11 -12.59 -7.53 3.93
CA ASN A 11 -12.05 -7.29 5.27
C ASN A 11 -12.95 -6.35 6.11
N ALA A 12 -13.45 -5.27 5.51
CA ALA A 12 -14.35 -4.34 6.22
C ALA A 12 -15.69 -5.00 6.58
N ILE A 13 -16.24 -5.81 5.68
CA ILE A 13 -17.53 -6.49 5.88
C ILE A 13 -17.38 -7.62 6.89
N ASP A 14 -16.45 -8.55 6.67
CA ASP A 14 -16.37 -9.81 7.41
C ASP A 14 -15.81 -9.61 8.84
N HIS A 15 -14.87 -8.67 9.00
CA HIS A 15 -14.23 -8.46 10.30
C HIS A 15 -14.83 -7.34 11.14
N HIS A 16 -15.58 -6.41 10.53
CA HIS A 16 -16.10 -5.27 11.26
C HIS A 16 -17.62 -5.13 11.17
N ILE A 17 -18.20 -5.15 9.97
CA ILE A 17 -19.63 -4.86 9.79
C ILE A 17 -20.49 -6.04 10.24
N ILE A 18 -20.27 -7.24 9.70
CA ILE A 18 -21.08 -8.44 9.99
C ILE A 18 -21.06 -8.76 11.50
N PRO A 19 -19.93 -8.80 12.22
CA PRO A 19 -19.91 -9.16 13.63
C PRO A 19 -20.74 -8.25 14.55
N LYS A 20 -20.97 -7.01 14.13
CA LYS A 20 -21.65 -6.00 14.95
C LYS A 20 -23.05 -5.63 14.46
N LEU A 21 -23.25 -5.58 13.14
CA LEU A 21 -24.50 -5.15 12.54
C LEU A 21 -25.22 -6.25 11.76
N GLY A 22 -24.55 -7.37 11.45
CA GLY A 22 -25.10 -8.41 10.57
C GLY A 22 -26.34 -9.13 11.11
N SER A 23 -26.57 -9.16 12.43
CA SER A 23 -27.78 -9.70 13.05
C SER A 23 -28.96 -8.72 13.06
N VAL A 24 -28.73 -7.44 12.77
CA VAL A 24 -29.76 -6.41 12.79
C VAL A 24 -30.51 -6.41 11.45
N LYS A 25 -31.82 -6.60 11.49
CA LYS A 25 -32.65 -6.45 10.29
C LYS A 25 -32.51 -5.05 9.72
N LEU A 26 -32.38 -4.94 8.41
CA LEU A 26 -32.11 -3.68 7.72
C LEU A 26 -33.16 -2.59 8.04
N GLU A 27 -34.44 -2.97 8.14
CA GLU A 27 -35.56 -2.09 8.51
C GLU A 27 -35.48 -1.59 9.96
N LYS A 28 -34.79 -2.32 10.85
CA LYS A 28 -34.64 -1.98 12.27
C LYS A 28 -33.30 -1.29 12.59
N LEU A 29 -32.46 -1.11 11.59
CA LEU A 29 -31.17 -0.43 11.75
C LEU A 29 -31.43 1.05 12.05
N THR A 30 -30.82 1.56 13.13
CA THR A 30 -30.95 2.94 13.55
C THR A 30 -29.64 3.71 13.40
N MET A 31 -29.75 5.03 13.27
CA MET A 31 -28.58 5.93 13.25
C MET A 31 -27.74 5.78 14.54
N LEU A 32 -28.40 5.57 15.69
CA LEU A 32 -27.72 5.39 16.97
C LEU A 32 -26.85 4.12 16.99
N GLN A 33 -27.35 3.01 16.45
CA GLN A 33 -26.59 1.76 16.35
C GLN A 33 -25.36 1.93 15.44
N ILE A 34 -25.51 2.61 14.30
CA ILE A 34 -24.37 2.89 13.40
C ILE A 34 -23.34 3.80 14.09
N GLN A 35 -23.79 4.82 14.82
CA GLN A 35 -22.88 5.71 15.57
C GLN A 35 -22.16 4.97 16.69
N GLN A 36 -22.85 4.11 17.44
CA GLN A 36 -22.25 3.26 18.48
C GLN A 36 -21.22 2.31 17.87
N PHE A 37 -21.54 1.71 16.74
CA PHE A 37 -20.59 0.86 15.99
C PHE A 37 -19.30 1.61 15.64
N TYR A 38 -19.35 2.84 15.12
CA TYR A 38 -18.13 3.61 14.84
C TYR A 38 -17.34 3.95 16.11
N ASN A 39 -18.03 4.26 17.20
CA ASN A 39 -17.38 4.53 18.49
C ASN A 39 -16.70 3.28 19.06
N GLU A 40 -17.31 2.11 18.89
CA GLU A 40 -16.72 0.83 19.28
C GLU A 40 -15.49 0.49 18.43
N LEU A 41 -15.54 0.73 17.11
CA LEU A 41 -14.37 0.53 16.25
C LEU A 41 -13.17 1.37 16.68
N LEU A 42 -13.40 2.61 17.13
CA LEU A 42 -12.33 3.47 17.64
C LEU A 42 -11.74 2.95 18.96
N LYS A 43 -12.53 2.26 19.79
CA LYS A 43 -12.08 1.76 21.11
C LYS A 43 -11.45 0.38 21.04
N SER A 44 -12.06 -0.53 20.28
CA SER A 44 -11.72 -1.96 20.30
C SER A 44 -11.89 -2.66 18.96
N GLY A 45 -11.79 -1.93 17.84
CA GLY A 45 -12.06 -2.47 16.52
C GLY A 45 -10.92 -3.29 15.89
N ARG A 46 -9.72 -3.34 16.48
CA ARG A 46 -8.62 -4.17 15.94
C ARG A 46 -8.89 -5.64 16.19
N VAL A 47 -8.68 -6.43 15.14
CA VAL A 47 -8.80 -7.89 15.21
C VAL A 47 -7.43 -8.47 15.55
N GLN A 48 -7.33 -9.17 16.69
CA GLN A 48 -6.14 -9.89 17.12
C GLN A 48 -5.95 -11.14 16.22
N LYS A 49 -4.78 -11.25 15.60
CA LYS A 49 -4.41 -12.46 14.86
C LYS A 49 -3.81 -13.50 15.80
N LYS A 50 -4.17 -14.78 15.62
CA LYS A 50 -3.78 -15.89 16.52
C LYS A 50 -2.27 -16.03 16.78
N ASN A 51 -1.42 -15.61 15.84
CA ASN A 51 0.04 -15.79 15.89
C ASN A 51 0.82 -14.45 16.00
N GLN A 52 0.18 -13.40 16.49
CA GLN A 52 0.85 -12.10 16.69
C GLN A 52 0.88 -11.77 18.18
N PRO A 53 1.90 -11.01 18.64
CA PRO A 53 1.95 -10.53 20.01
C PRO A 53 0.70 -9.70 20.34
N GLU A 54 0.37 -9.65 21.63
CA GLU A 54 -0.79 -8.90 22.11
C GLU A 54 -0.76 -7.44 21.65
N LEU A 55 -1.89 -6.96 21.18
CA LEU A 55 -2.00 -5.59 20.65
C LEU A 55 -1.87 -4.58 21.79
N LYS A 56 -0.94 -3.64 21.67
CA LYS A 56 -0.83 -2.50 22.59
C LYS A 56 -2.02 -1.54 22.49
N GLU A 57 -2.63 -1.46 21.32
CA GLU A 57 -3.81 -0.62 21.05
C GLU A 57 -4.89 -1.48 20.41
N HIS A 58 -6.09 -1.45 20.97
CA HIS A 58 -7.23 -2.26 20.51
C HIS A 58 -8.15 -1.51 19.55
N GLY A 59 -8.06 -0.18 19.46
CA GLY A 59 -8.87 0.66 18.60
C GLY A 59 -8.36 0.73 17.16
N LEU A 60 -9.28 0.93 16.20
CA LEU A 60 -8.93 1.30 14.84
C LEU A 60 -8.54 2.77 14.75
N SER A 61 -7.65 3.12 13.83
CA SER A 61 -7.37 4.52 13.52
C SER A 61 -8.60 5.22 12.95
N PRO A 62 -8.74 6.55 13.14
CA PRO A 62 -9.81 7.35 12.52
C PRO A 62 -9.93 7.10 11.02
N ARG A 63 -8.80 6.98 10.32
CA ARG A 63 -8.77 6.69 8.89
C ARG A 63 -9.40 5.33 8.55
N MET A 64 -9.12 4.31 9.36
CA MET A 64 -9.70 2.99 9.13
C MET A 64 -11.20 2.96 9.37
N VAL A 65 -11.69 3.66 10.40
CA VAL A 65 -13.13 3.83 10.64
C VAL A 65 -13.81 4.56 9.48
N GLN A 66 -13.18 5.61 8.91
CA GLN A 66 -13.67 6.27 7.70
C GLN A 66 -13.78 5.28 6.53
N CYS A 67 -12.80 4.40 6.38
CA CYS A 67 -12.81 3.38 5.33
C CYS A 67 -13.97 2.38 5.51
N VAL A 68 -14.22 1.90 6.73
CA VAL A 68 -15.38 1.03 7.04
C VAL A 68 -16.70 1.76 6.80
N HIS A 69 -16.78 3.06 7.19
CA HIS A 69 -17.95 3.88 6.88
C HIS A 69 -18.22 3.97 5.37
N VAL A 70 -17.20 4.16 4.52
CA VAL A 70 -17.38 4.22 3.06
C VAL A 70 -18.03 2.93 2.53
N VAL A 71 -17.63 1.77 3.04
CA VAL A 71 -18.20 0.47 2.64
C VAL A 71 -19.66 0.37 3.10
N LEU A 72 -19.95 0.64 4.38
CA LEU A 72 -21.30 0.60 4.91
C LEU A 72 -22.21 1.61 4.22
N ASN A 73 -21.73 2.84 4.00
CA ASN A 73 -22.48 3.90 3.31
C ASN A 73 -22.87 3.48 1.90
N LYS A 74 -21.95 2.86 1.13
CA LYS A 74 -22.26 2.35 -0.21
C LYS A 74 -23.30 1.22 -0.19
N ALA A 75 -23.19 0.31 0.77
CA ALA A 75 -24.16 -0.78 0.91
C ALA A 75 -25.56 -0.25 1.23
N LEU A 76 -25.67 0.71 2.15
CA LEU A 76 -26.94 1.34 2.51
C LEU A 76 -27.49 2.25 1.39
N GLU A 77 -26.61 2.89 0.59
CA GLU A 77 -27.03 3.63 -0.61
C GLU A 77 -27.72 2.68 -1.61
N HIS A 78 -27.08 1.56 -1.88
CA HIS A 78 -27.66 0.54 -2.77
C HIS A 78 -28.99 -0.01 -2.21
N ALA A 79 -29.11 -0.20 -0.91
CA ALA A 79 -30.36 -0.61 -0.29
C ALA A 79 -31.49 0.44 -0.45
N VAL A 80 -31.15 1.74 -0.52
CA VAL A 80 -32.11 2.81 -0.84
C VAL A 80 -32.51 2.75 -2.32
N GLU A 81 -31.55 2.55 -3.23
CA GLU A 81 -31.79 2.40 -4.67
C GLU A 81 -32.74 1.21 -4.96
N GLU A 82 -32.50 0.08 -4.27
CA GLU A 82 -33.35 -1.12 -4.36
C GLU A 82 -34.68 -1.00 -3.55
N LYS A 83 -34.94 0.17 -2.95
CA LYS A 83 -36.15 0.43 -2.15
C LYS A 83 -36.32 -0.49 -0.93
N LEU A 84 -35.27 -1.07 -0.42
CA LEU A 84 -35.28 -1.88 0.80
C LEU A 84 -35.36 -1.04 2.06
N ILE A 85 -34.87 0.20 2.01
CA ILE A 85 -34.98 1.20 3.08
C ILE A 85 -35.29 2.57 2.49
N LEU A 86 -35.92 3.43 3.30
CA LEU A 86 -36.34 4.76 2.85
C LEU A 86 -35.18 5.77 2.76
N ALA A 87 -34.17 5.63 3.60
CA ALA A 87 -33.05 6.57 3.67
C ALA A 87 -31.78 5.89 4.19
N ASN A 88 -30.63 6.39 3.72
CA ASN A 88 -29.32 5.96 4.20
C ASN A 88 -28.96 6.68 5.52
N LEU A 89 -29.08 5.93 6.62
CA LEU A 89 -28.85 6.46 7.97
C LEU A 89 -27.36 6.71 8.27
N ALA A 90 -26.44 6.06 7.56
CA ALA A 90 -24.99 6.27 7.75
C ALA A 90 -24.56 7.71 7.38
N LYS A 91 -25.25 8.37 6.44
CA LYS A 91 -24.96 9.75 6.05
C LYS A 91 -25.12 10.76 7.18
N LYS A 92 -25.96 10.46 8.17
CA LYS A 92 -26.24 11.33 9.31
C LYS A 92 -25.28 11.10 10.49
N CYS A 93 -24.43 10.07 10.44
CA CYS A 93 -23.51 9.74 11.51
C CYS A 93 -22.29 10.66 11.51
N LYS A 94 -21.77 10.93 12.70
CA LYS A 94 -20.50 11.65 12.87
C LYS A 94 -19.33 10.70 12.65
N ILE A 95 -18.51 11.01 11.65
CA ILE A 95 -17.31 10.23 11.32
C ILE A 95 -16.10 10.87 12.00
N PRO A 96 -15.18 10.08 12.59
CA PRO A 96 -14.00 10.64 13.23
C PRO A 96 -13.14 11.40 12.21
N LYS A 97 -12.66 12.58 12.59
CA LYS A 97 -11.73 13.35 11.75
C LYS A 97 -10.36 12.70 11.78
N ASN A 98 -9.76 12.57 10.61
CA ASN A 98 -8.37 12.15 10.49
C ASN A 98 -7.48 13.40 10.48
N THR A 99 -6.70 13.58 11.54
CA THR A 99 -5.67 14.62 11.57
C THR A 99 -4.51 14.17 10.70
N ARG A 100 -4.25 14.91 9.61
CA ARG A 100 -3.04 14.68 8.80
C ARG A 100 -1.83 15.07 9.64
N LYS A 101 -0.94 14.12 9.84
CA LYS A 101 0.41 14.44 10.35
C LYS A 101 1.24 14.94 9.16
N GLU A 102 2.02 15.96 9.39
CA GLU A 102 3.06 16.36 8.42
C GLU A 102 3.99 15.18 8.19
N MET A 103 4.32 14.96 6.92
CA MET A 103 5.27 13.91 6.56
C MET A 103 6.68 14.46 6.79
N ASN A 104 7.49 13.69 7.51
CA ASN A 104 8.92 13.99 7.64
C ASN A 104 9.57 13.77 6.27
N ILE A 105 10.14 14.83 5.73
CA ILE A 105 10.93 14.79 4.50
C ILE A 105 12.38 14.53 4.91
N LEU A 106 13.11 13.71 4.14
CA LEU A 106 14.55 13.52 4.36
C LEU A 106 15.26 14.85 4.16
N PRO A 107 15.89 15.42 5.21
CA PRO A 107 16.65 16.66 5.07
C PRO A 107 17.85 16.48 4.14
N GLU A 108 18.21 17.52 3.39
CA GLU A 108 19.33 17.49 2.45
C GLU A 108 20.65 17.03 3.12
N ALA A 109 20.91 17.48 4.34
CA ALA A 109 22.07 17.08 5.12
C ALA A 109 22.14 15.56 5.42
N LEU A 110 21.02 14.85 5.37
CA LEU A 110 20.97 13.41 5.63
C LEU A 110 21.00 12.56 4.35
N ILE A 111 20.95 13.16 3.16
CA ILE A 111 21.00 12.41 1.89
C ILE A 111 22.33 11.66 1.75
N GLY A 112 23.45 12.30 2.03
CA GLY A 112 24.78 11.67 1.98
C GLY A 112 24.90 10.47 2.92
N PRO A 113 24.66 10.63 4.23
CA PRO A 113 24.63 9.52 5.19
C PRO A 113 23.65 8.39 4.79
N TYR A 114 22.48 8.73 4.29
CA TYR A 114 21.49 7.75 3.81
C TYR A 114 22.03 6.90 2.65
N LEU A 115 22.64 7.54 1.64
CA LEU A 115 23.22 6.82 0.50
C LEU A 115 24.44 5.99 0.90
N SER A 116 25.25 6.45 1.87
CA SER A 116 26.37 5.69 2.42
C SER A 116 25.88 4.41 3.10
N ALA A 117 24.87 4.51 3.95
CA ALA A 117 24.24 3.36 4.58
C ALA A 117 23.64 2.41 3.55
N ALA A 118 22.94 2.94 2.52
CA ALA A 118 22.41 2.13 1.43
C ALA A 118 23.50 1.34 0.68
N LYS A 119 24.69 1.95 0.51
CA LYS A 119 25.85 1.30 -0.10
C LYS A 119 26.40 0.16 0.78
N GLU A 120 26.52 0.38 2.06
CA GLU A 120 26.98 -0.63 3.03
C GLU A 120 26.05 -1.86 3.05
N HIS A 121 24.73 -1.61 2.90
CA HIS A 121 23.72 -2.67 2.83
C HIS A 121 23.50 -3.28 1.43
N GLY A 122 24.27 -2.87 0.41
CA GLY A 122 24.16 -3.39 -0.95
C GLY A 122 22.87 -3.01 -1.69
N ILE A 123 22.18 -1.95 -1.25
CA ILE A 123 20.91 -1.45 -1.83
C ILE A 123 21.02 -0.03 -2.40
N LEU A 124 22.24 0.41 -2.71
CA LEU A 124 22.47 1.77 -3.20
C LEU A 124 21.70 2.07 -4.49
N ALA A 125 21.74 1.17 -5.47
CA ALA A 125 21.14 1.41 -6.78
C ALA A 125 19.62 1.62 -6.70
N PRO A 126 18.81 0.74 -6.05
CA PRO A 126 17.38 0.99 -5.90
C PRO A 126 17.06 2.25 -5.09
N MET A 127 17.79 2.54 -4.02
CA MET A 127 17.56 3.72 -3.18
C MET A 127 17.90 5.02 -3.91
N TYR A 128 19.00 5.04 -4.66
CA TYR A 128 19.40 6.19 -5.48
C TYR A 128 18.40 6.46 -6.60
N LEU A 129 17.91 5.40 -7.28
CA LEU A 129 16.90 5.52 -8.31
C LEU A 129 15.58 6.05 -7.73
N GLU A 130 15.15 5.58 -6.56
CA GLU A 130 13.94 6.05 -5.90
C GLU A 130 14.03 7.54 -5.54
N LEU A 131 15.15 7.98 -4.97
CA LEU A 131 15.39 9.39 -4.62
C LEU A 131 15.38 10.31 -5.84
N THR A 132 15.99 9.88 -6.96
CA THR A 132 16.11 10.72 -8.16
C THR A 132 14.85 10.75 -9.01
N THR A 133 13.98 9.73 -8.92
CA THR A 133 12.82 9.59 -9.81
C THR A 133 11.47 9.66 -9.11
N GLY A 134 11.43 9.51 -7.80
CA GLY A 134 10.18 9.45 -7.02
C GLY A 134 9.29 8.27 -7.40
N LEU A 135 9.87 7.14 -7.82
CA LEU A 135 9.12 5.93 -8.14
C LEU A 135 8.36 5.41 -6.92
N ARG A 136 7.18 4.89 -7.15
CA ARG A 136 6.49 4.14 -6.10
C ARG A 136 7.20 2.81 -5.87
N ARG A 137 7.27 2.35 -4.62
CA ARG A 137 7.91 1.08 -4.25
C ARG A 137 7.54 -0.08 -5.18
N GLY A 138 6.27 -0.29 -5.46
CA GLY A 138 5.84 -1.37 -6.35
C GLY A 138 6.25 -1.19 -7.82
N GLU A 139 6.43 0.05 -8.29
CA GLU A 139 6.97 0.36 -9.61
C GLU A 139 8.46 0.02 -9.64
N LEU A 140 9.23 0.49 -8.65
CA LEU A 140 10.67 0.24 -8.50
C LEU A 140 10.99 -1.27 -8.52
N LEU A 141 10.27 -2.04 -7.70
CA LEU A 141 10.50 -3.48 -7.56
C LEU A 141 10.01 -4.33 -8.75
N ALA A 142 9.20 -3.76 -9.64
CA ALA A 142 8.73 -4.42 -10.86
C ALA A 142 9.61 -4.13 -12.08
N LEU A 143 10.63 -3.27 -11.95
CA LEU A 143 11.50 -2.89 -13.07
C LEU A 143 12.29 -4.08 -13.58
N ARG A 144 12.39 -4.13 -14.90
CA ARG A 144 13.24 -5.07 -15.62
C ARG A 144 14.32 -4.34 -16.39
N TRP A 145 15.37 -5.06 -16.74
CA TRP A 145 16.42 -4.50 -17.57
C TRP A 145 15.92 -3.97 -18.92
N GLU A 146 14.95 -4.63 -19.52
CA GLU A 146 14.30 -4.21 -20.77
C GLU A 146 13.56 -2.85 -20.68
N ASP A 147 13.26 -2.38 -19.46
CA ASP A 147 12.59 -1.08 -19.25
C ASP A 147 13.57 0.10 -19.29
N LEU A 148 14.89 -0.17 -19.26
CA LEU A 148 15.96 0.83 -19.29
C LEU A 148 16.55 0.96 -20.70
N ASP A 149 16.42 2.12 -21.30
CA ASP A 149 17.17 2.50 -22.50
C ASP A 149 18.42 3.26 -22.07
N VAL A 150 19.57 2.56 -22.11
CA VAL A 150 20.86 3.11 -21.70
C VAL A 150 21.33 4.23 -22.64
N GLN A 151 21.07 4.12 -23.97
CA GLN A 151 21.51 5.09 -24.95
C GLN A 151 20.76 6.41 -24.83
N ASN A 152 19.44 6.36 -24.69
CA ASN A 152 18.59 7.51 -24.53
C ASN A 152 18.45 7.95 -23.07
N ARG A 153 19.01 7.19 -22.13
CA ARG A 153 18.93 7.42 -20.68
C ARG A 153 17.48 7.52 -20.19
N THR A 154 16.61 6.67 -20.71
CA THR A 154 15.21 6.70 -20.33
C THR A 154 14.78 5.41 -19.66
N LEU A 155 13.88 5.53 -18.68
CA LEU A 155 13.29 4.42 -17.93
C LEU A 155 11.79 4.40 -18.15
N SER A 156 11.27 3.29 -18.66
CA SER A 156 9.85 3.07 -18.91
C SER A 156 9.16 2.47 -17.68
N ILE A 157 8.16 3.17 -17.14
CA ILE A 157 7.41 2.74 -15.95
C ILE A 157 6.01 2.31 -16.39
N ASN A 158 5.81 1.02 -16.57
CA ASN A 158 4.58 0.42 -17.11
C ASN A 158 4.08 -0.78 -16.31
N LYS A 159 4.73 -1.10 -15.18
CA LYS A 159 4.46 -2.25 -14.31
C LYS A 159 4.49 -1.85 -12.84
N SER A 160 3.83 -2.62 -12.02
CA SER A 160 3.92 -2.51 -10.56
C SER A 160 3.68 -3.86 -9.93
N VAL A 161 4.48 -4.24 -8.94
CA VAL A 161 4.31 -5.46 -8.16
C VAL A 161 3.49 -5.18 -6.89
N ALA A 162 2.60 -6.10 -6.57
CA ALA A 162 1.83 -6.09 -5.33
C ALA A 162 1.57 -7.52 -4.87
N ARG A 163 1.36 -7.71 -3.56
CA ARG A 163 0.94 -8.99 -3.01
C ARG A 163 -0.57 -9.17 -3.20
N GLN A 164 -0.97 -10.31 -3.76
CA GLN A 164 -2.37 -10.69 -3.94
C GLN A 164 -2.54 -12.17 -3.57
N ASN A 165 -3.43 -12.52 -2.65
CA ASN A 165 -3.59 -13.89 -2.12
C ASN A 165 -2.28 -14.54 -1.67
N GLY A 166 -1.41 -13.78 -1.01
CA GLY A 166 -0.09 -14.27 -0.57
C GLY A 166 0.96 -14.44 -1.66
N LYS A 167 0.62 -14.20 -2.94
CA LYS A 167 1.54 -14.29 -4.08
C LYS A 167 1.91 -12.90 -4.59
N LEU A 168 3.11 -12.77 -5.13
CA LEU A 168 3.54 -11.56 -5.83
C LEU A 168 2.95 -11.55 -7.25
N VAL A 169 2.29 -10.47 -7.60
CA VAL A 169 1.66 -10.27 -8.91
C VAL A 169 2.16 -8.97 -9.51
N ILE A 170 2.78 -9.05 -10.68
CA ILE A 170 3.13 -7.89 -11.48
C ILE A 170 1.94 -7.56 -12.38
N SER A 171 1.50 -6.32 -12.34
CA SER A 171 0.35 -5.83 -13.11
C SER A 171 0.63 -4.46 -13.69
N THR A 172 -0.16 -4.09 -14.71
CA THR A 172 -0.15 -2.73 -15.25
C THR A 172 -0.64 -1.72 -14.20
N PRO A 173 -0.17 -0.47 -14.24
CA PRO A 173 -0.59 0.59 -13.36
C PRO A 173 -2.11 0.82 -13.37
N LYS A 174 -2.61 1.45 -12.30
CA LYS A 174 -4.05 1.65 -12.09
C LYS A 174 -4.69 2.59 -13.12
N THR A 175 -3.95 3.55 -13.61
CA THR A 175 -4.43 4.56 -14.57
C THR A 175 -3.43 4.69 -15.72
N PRO A 176 -3.89 5.02 -16.96
CA PRO A 176 -3.01 5.29 -18.10
C PRO A 176 -1.94 6.34 -17.77
N ASN A 177 -2.30 7.39 -17.02
CA ASN A 177 -1.37 8.44 -16.59
C ASN A 177 -0.25 7.97 -15.65
N SER A 178 -0.33 6.74 -15.13
CA SER A 178 0.75 6.13 -14.33
C SER A 178 1.80 5.46 -15.20
N ILE A 179 1.51 5.22 -16.48
CA ILE A 179 2.48 4.78 -17.47
C ILE A 179 3.23 6.02 -17.93
N ARG A 180 4.54 6.03 -17.70
CA ARG A 180 5.39 7.19 -18.02
C ARG A 180 6.82 6.75 -18.32
N THR A 181 7.52 7.58 -19.04
CA THR A 181 8.97 7.47 -19.25
C THR A 181 9.66 8.59 -18.47
N VAL A 182 10.71 8.26 -17.79
CA VAL A 182 11.51 9.21 -16.99
C VAL A 182 12.91 9.29 -17.59
N LEU A 183 13.40 10.51 -17.78
CA LEU A 183 14.79 10.76 -18.19
C LEU A 183 15.69 10.64 -16.95
N LEU A 184 16.75 9.85 -17.06
CA LEU A 184 17.69 9.61 -15.96
C LEU A 184 18.96 10.45 -16.12
N PRO A 185 19.54 10.94 -15.00
CA PRO A 185 20.89 11.47 -14.98
C PRO A 185 21.91 10.41 -15.42
N THR A 186 23.01 10.86 -16.04
CA THR A 186 24.08 9.96 -16.51
C THR A 186 24.64 9.07 -15.42
N ASP A 187 24.83 9.62 -14.22
CA ASP A 187 25.38 8.84 -13.10
C ASP A 187 24.40 7.79 -12.57
N THR A 188 23.07 8.07 -12.65
CA THR A 188 22.06 7.04 -12.35
C THR A 188 22.15 5.87 -13.32
N VAL A 189 22.27 6.15 -14.63
CA VAL A 189 22.40 5.08 -15.64
C VAL A 189 23.65 4.25 -15.43
N LYS A 190 24.81 4.88 -15.14
CA LYS A 190 26.07 4.17 -14.82
C LYS A 190 25.86 3.23 -13.63
N LEU A 191 25.28 3.73 -12.53
CA LEU A 191 25.00 2.95 -11.34
C LEU A 191 24.10 1.73 -11.63
N LEU A 192 23.09 1.90 -12.50
CA LEU A 192 22.20 0.82 -12.90
C LEU A 192 22.90 -0.23 -13.78
N VAL A 193 23.80 0.19 -14.66
CA VAL A 193 24.64 -0.73 -15.46
C VAL A 193 25.57 -1.53 -14.57
N GLU A 194 26.27 -0.90 -13.64
CA GLU A 194 27.11 -1.57 -12.64
C GLU A 194 26.32 -2.57 -11.79
N GLU A 195 25.07 -2.23 -11.46
CA GLU A 195 24.18 -3.15 -10.71
C GLU A 195 23.80 -4.36 -11.56
N HIS A 196 23.48 -4.16 -12.84
CA HIS A 196 23.13 -5.25 -13.74
C HIS A 196 24.30 -6.23 -13.99
N GLU A 197 25.54 -5.73 -14.03
CA GLU A 197 26.74 -6.56 -14.21
C GLU A 197 26.91 -7.61 -13.09
N LYS A 198 26.33 -7.39 -11.93
CA LYS A 198 26.33 -8.35 -10.82
C LYS A 198 25.44 -9.57 -11.07
N HIS A 199 24.44 -9.44 -11.98
CA HIS A 199 23.46 -10.49 -12.28
C HIS A 199 22.93 -10.40 -13.73
N PRO A 200 23.81 -10.48 -14.74
CA PRO A 200 23.52 -10.14 -16.13
C PRO A 200 22.47 -11.05 -16.80
N ALA A 201 22.29 -12.27 -16.28
CA ALA A 201 21.27 -13.20 -16.79
C ALA A 201 19.87 -12.98 -16.17
N ASN A 202 19.75 -12.11 -15.16
CA ASN A 202 18.48 -11.90 -14.49
C ASN A 202 17.67 -10.80 -15.21
N PRO A 203 16.38 -11.02 -15.53
CA PRO A 203 15.57 -10.02 -16.22
C PRO A 203 15.19 -8.83 -15.33
N TYR A 204 15.22 -8.99 -14.00
CA TYR A 204 14.87 -7.90 -13.07
C TYR A 204 16.04 -6.93 -12.89
N LEU A 205 15.73 -5.65 -12.81
CA LEU A 205 16.74 -4.61 -12.56
C LEU A 205 17.29 -4.74 -11.12
N PHE A 206 16.42 -5.10 -10.18
CA PHE A 206 16.76 -5.34 -8.77
C PHE A 206 16.19 -6.68 -8.32
N PRO A 207 16.86 -7.81 -8.60
CA PRO A 207 16.42 -9.12 -8.17
C PRO A 207 16.60 -9.32 -6.67
N SER A 208 15.69 -10.06 -6.05
CA SER A 208 15.87 -10.49 -4.67
C SER A 208 17.08 -11.42 -4.54
N PRO A 209 18.06 -11.14 -3.67
CA PRO A 209 19.24 -11.98 -3.53
C PRO A 209 18.93 -13.40 -3.05
N ARG A 210 17.76 -13.61 -2.45
CA ARG A 210 17.32 -14.91 -1.94
C ARG A 210 16.62 -15.77 -3.00
N THR A 211 15.85 -15.17 -3.90
CA THR A 211 14.99 -15.92 -4.84
C THR A 211 15.34 -15.68 -6.30
N GLY A 212 16.11 -14.65 -6.63
CA GLY A 212 16.33 -14.19 -8.01
C GLY A 212 15.12 -13.52 -8.68
N GLU A 213 13.97 -13.55 -8.02
CA GLU A 213 12.72 -12.95 -8.49
C GLU A 213 12.55 -11.50 -8.01
N THR A 214 11.42 -10.87 -8.31
CA THR A 214 11.10 -9.55 -7.76
C THR A 214 11.04 -9.59 -6.22
N TRP A 215 11.49 -8.52 -5.58
CA TRP A 215 11.38 -8.39 -4.13
C TRP A 215 9.91 -8.33 -3.71
N ASP A 216 9.64 -8.92 -2.54
CA ASP A 216 8.37 -8.74 -1.88
C ASP A 216 8.26 -7.31 -1.34
N PRO A 217 7.27 -6.52 -1.77
CA PRO A 217 7.10 -5.15 -1.29
C PRO A 217 6.95 -5.04 0.23
N ASP A 218 6.42 -6.05 0.88
CA ASP A 218 6.22 -6.04 2.34
C ASP A 218 7.51 -6.41 3.09
N LEU A 219 8.33 -7.30 2.55
CA LEU A 219 9.62 -7.68 3.14
C LEU A 219 10.72 -6.65 2.89
N SER A 220 10.68 -5.90 1.79
CA SER A 220 11.69 -4.88 1.49
C SER A 220 11.76 -3.79 2.56
N LEU A 221 10.62 -3.41 3.16
CA LEU A 221 10.58 -2.45 4.27
C LEU A 221 11.18 -2.99 5.56
N ILE A 222 11.03 -4.27 5.86
CA ILE A 222 11.55 -4.91 7.08
C ILE A 222 13.08 -4.99 7.00
N HIS A 223 13.64 -5.32 5.84
CA HIS A 223 15.10 -5.39 5.66
C HIS A 223 15.81 -4.02 5.65
N ILE A 224 15.09 -2.95 5.33
CA ILE A 224 15.63 -1.58 5.38
C ILE A 224 15.55 -1.00 6.80
N SER A 225 14.55 -1.40 7.59
CA SER A 225 14.27 -0.83 8.91
C SER A 225 14.88 -1.61 10.09
N GLU A 226 15.27 -2.88 9.89
CA GLU A 226 15.94 -3.67 10.92
C GLU A 226 17.38 -3.97 10.47
N PRO A 227 18.41 -3.33 11.09
CA PRO A 227 19.77 -3.79 10.92
C PRO A 227 19.85 -5.23 11.45
N THR A 228 20.29 -6.14 10.60
CA THR A 228 20.56 -7.52 10.98
C THR A 228 21.39 -7.57 12.26
N ARG A 229 20.81 -8.12 13.31
CA ARG A 229 21.54 -8.52 14.52
C ARG A 229 22.51 -9.65 14.21
#